data_ec5dce13d2a32054e1524683500f1a6d
#
_entry.id   ec5dce13d2a32054e1524683500f1a6d
#
_cell.length_a   1.000
_cell.length_b   1.000
_cell.length_c   1.000
_cell.angle_alpha   90.00
_cell.angle_beta   90.00
_cell.angle_gamma   90.00
#
_symmetry.space_group_name_H-M   'P 1'
#
loop_
_entity.id
_entity.type
_entity.pdbx_description
1 polymer ?
#
loop_
_entity_poly.entity_id
_entity_poly.type
_entity_poly.pdbx_seq_one_letter_code
_entity_poly.pdbx_strand_id
1 'polypeptide(L)'
;SFKWRAAAAVLAMLVLAGVGVSVGGGTSFFRLGTIVSRFTGKAAKVVYRIQGIPVTQQEIQAGVALRVENGETVKTAKKEVIKDIITKKTLYVLAKKNGCTVSDQEYDDYAKLLKTQMNKAENRKGIRDFYAGFGGESAYWKNMEPVIRQNLAVRKYIDSQTGTQTEEEIKQEAYESGAKQTDLDAFEQVVEDVCEEIGDYLKTLQKSDASVYYFASSDKERVTESGG
;
A
#
# COMPACT_ATOMS: atom_id res chain seq x y z
N SER A 1 21.42 3.31 10.13
CA SER A 1 20.98 2.45 11.22
C SER A 1 20.01 1.38 10.69
N PHE A 2 19.95 0.23 11.34
CA PHE A 2 19.20 -0.97 10.95
C PHE A 2 17.70 -0.71 10.67
N LYS A 3 17.06 0.16 11.44
CA LYS A 3 15.63 0.50 11.29
C LYS A 3 15.29 1.20 9.96
N TRP A 4 16.20 1.99 9.42
CA TRP A 4 15.98 2.73 8.17
C TRP A 4 16.02 1.83 6.92
N ARG A 5 16.79 0.76 6.93
CA ARG A 5 16.95 -0.16 5.78
C ARG A 5 15.78 -1.13 5.64
N ALA A 6 15.28 -1.65 6.77
CA ALA A 6 14.04 -2.43 6.79
C ALA A 6 12.83 -1.54 6.38
N ALA A 7 12.80 -0.28 6.85
CA ALA A 7 11.81 0.69 6.42
C ALA A 7 11.85 0.92 4.91
N ALA A 8 13.03 1.02 4.29
CA ALA A 8 13.16 1.23 2.85
C ALA A 8 12.63 0.05 2.01
N ALA A 9 12.80 -1.19 2.48
CA ALA A 9 12.28 -2.36 1.77
C ALA A 9 10.76 -2.50 1.91
N VAL A 10 10.21 -2.20 3.08
CA VAL A 10 8.75 -2.14 3.28
C VAL A 10 8.16 -0.94 2.53
N LEU A 11 8.87 0.20 2.47
CA LEU A 11 8.53 1.34 1.63
C LEU A 11 8.45 0.95 0.15
N ALA A 12 9.41 0.19 -0.35
CA ALA A 12 9.36 -0.32 -1.72
C ALA A 12 8.10 -1.18 -1.95
N MET A 13 7.72 -2.03 -0.99
CA MET A 13 6.48 -2.80 -1.05
C MET A 13 5.23 -1.91 -0.99
N LEU A 14 5.24 -0.87 -0.17
CA LEU A 14 4.12 0.07 -0.06
C LEU A 14 4.01 1.00 -1.26
N VAL A 15 5.13 1.46 -1.81
CA VAL A 15 5.19 2.22 -3.08
C VAL A 15 4.65 1.37 -4.22
N LEU A 16 4.92 0.07 -4.22
CA LEU A 16 4.35 -0.88 -5.18
C LEU A 16 2.85 -1.08 -4.99
N ALA A 17 2.38 -1.04 -3.75
CA ALA A 17 0.95 -0.98 -3.46
C ALA A 17 0.34 0.37 -3.87
N GLY A 18 1.16 1.27 -4.40
CA GLY A 18 0.73 2.59 -4.83
C GLY A 18 0.39 3.53 -3.67
N VAL A 19 0.89 3.27 -2.48
CA VAL A 19 0.73 4.13 -1.31
C VAL A 19 2.03 4.88 -1.09
N GLY A 20 2.03 6.18 -1.39
CA GLY A 20 3.16 7.07 -1.12
C GLY A 20 3.26 7.36 0.38
N VAL A 21 3.81 6.43 1.15
CA VAL A 21 3.92 6.55 2.60
C VAL A 21 5.38 6.47 3.01
N SER A 22 5.84 7.43 3.79
CA SER A 22 7.09 7.31 4.53
C SER A 22 6.84 6.51 5.81
N VAL A 23 7.62 5.47 6.08
CA VAL A 23 7.51 4.70 7.31
C VAL A 23 8.25 5.44 8.43
N GLY A 24 7.52 6.01 9.36
CA GLY A 24 8.08 6.64 10.56
C GLY A 24 8.70 5.61 11.52
N GLY A 25 9.64 6.04 12.36
CA GLY A 25 10.47 5.15 13.20
C GLY A 25 9.76 4.36 14.31
N GLY A 26 8.43 4.43 14.42
CA GLY A 26 7.61 3.72 15.41
C GLY A 26 6.58 2.76 14.83
N THR A 27 6.50 2.64 13.50
CA THR A 27 5.44 1.85 12.85
C THR A 27 5.74 0.35 12.92
N SER A 28 4.75 -0.44 13.35
CA SER A 28 4.80 -1.89 13.35
C SER A 28 4.68 -2.45 11.92
N PHE A 29 5.67 -3.22 11.47
CA PHE A 29 5.62 -3.87 10.16
C PHE A 29 4.49 -4.89 10.04
N PHE A 30 4.12 -5.54 11.15
CA PHE A 30 2.95 -6.42 11.21
C PHE A 30 1.66 -5.65 10.92
N ARG A 31 1.46 -4.50 11.55
CA ARG A 31 0.29 -3.63 11.31
C ARG A 31 0.25 -3.13 9.88
N LEU A 32 1.39 -2.73 9.32
CA LEU A 32 1.47 -2.34 7.91
C LEU A 32 1.04 -3.48 6.99
N GLY A 33 1.50 -4.69 7.24
CA GLY A 33 1.08 -5.88 6.48
C GLY A 33 -0.42 -6.10 6.55
N THR A 34 -1.02 -5.98 7.74
CA THR A 34 -2.47 -6.12 7.96
C THR A 34 -3.27 -5.03 7.22
N ILE A 35 -2.80 -3.79 7.26
CA ILE A 35 -3.45 -2.68 6.53
C ILE A 35 -3.38 -2.92 5.04
N VAL A 36 -2.20 -3.27 4.50
CA VAL A 36 -2.00 -3.48 3.05
C VAL A 36 -2.81 -4.69 2.56
N SER A 37 -3.00 -5.74 3.35
CA SER A 37 -3.80 -6.90 2.96
C SER A 37 -5.26 -6.55 2.63
N ARG A 38 -5.79 -5.47 3.20
CA ARG A 38 -7.13 -4.98 2.89
C ARG A 38 -7.28 -4.46 1.45
N PHE A 39 -6.18 -4.04 0.79
CA PHE A 39 -6.24 -3.62 -0.61
C PHE A 39 -6.63 -4.74 -1.57
N THR A 40 -6.32 -5.97 -1.22
CA THR A 40 -6.28 -7.10 -2.14
C THR A 40 -7.24 -8.22 -1.78
N GLY A 41 -8.14 -7.98 -0.82
CA GLY A 41 -9.13 -8.96 -0.41
C GLY A 41 -10.08 -9.34 -1.55
N LYS A 42 -10.37 -10.63 -1.72
CA LYS A 42 -11.26 -11.18 -2.78
C LYS A 42 -12.66 -10.58 -2.76
N ALA A 43 -13.08 -9.96 -1.68
CA ALA A 43 -14.39 -9.33 -1.49
C ALA A 43 -14.32 -7.80 -1.53
N ALA A 44 -13.40 -7.23 -2.30
CA ALA A 44 -13.25 -5.79 -2.42
C ALA A 44 -14.55 -5.13 -2.95
N LYS A 45 -15.21 -4.36 -2.10
CA LYS A 45 -16.44 -3.64 -2.45
C LYS A 45 -16.09 -2.41 -3.28
N VAL A 46 -16.54 -2.36 -4.54
CA VAL A 46 -16.43 -1.16 -5.38
C VAL A 46 -17.42 -0.11 -4.86
N VAL A 47 -16.94 1.06 -4.49
CA VAL A 47 -17.73 2.18 -3.95
C VAL A 47 -17.75 3.39 -4.86
N TYR A 48 -16.80 3.49 -5.80
CA TYR A 48 -16.72 4.59 -6.77
C TYR A 48 -16.02 4.13 -8.05
N ARG A 49 -16.07 4.96 -9.11
CA ARG A 49 -15.29 4.75 -10.33
C ARG A 49 -14.69 6.06 -10.82
N ILE A 50 -13.41 6.05 -11.14
CA ILE A 50 -12.71 7.18 -11.76
C ILE A 50 -12.35 6.78 -13.19
N GLN A 51 -12.91 7.46 -14.16
CA GLN A 51 -12.74 7.17 -15.59
C GLN A 51 -12.95 5.65 -15.92
N GLY A 52 -13.97 5.05 -15.30
CA GLY A 52 -14.29 3.63 -15.47
C GLY A 52 -13.44 2.66 -14.61
N ILE A 53 -12.35 3.11 -14.03
CA ILE A 53 -11.50 2.27 -13.16
C ILE A 53 -12.13 2.19 -11.76
N PRO A 54 -12.34 0.97 -11.21
CA PRO A 54 -12.96 0.82 -9.91
C PRO A 54 -12.08 1.36 -8.78
N VAL A 55 -12.74 1.99 -7.81
CA VAL A 55 -12.19 2.37 -6.51
C VAL A 55 -12.92 1.55 -5.46
N THR A 56 -12.18 0.86 -4.60
CA THR A 56 -12.75 -0.02 -3.58
C THR A 56 -12.75 0.63 -2.21
N GLN A 57 -13.72 0.24 -1.37
CA GLN A 57 -13.76 0.64 0.04
C GLN A 57 -12.45 0.33 0.75
N GLN A 58 -11.90 -0.86 0.50
CA GLN A 58 -10.64 -1.32 1.10
C GLN A 58 -9.45 -0.45 0.69
N GLU A 59 -9.40 -0.03 -0.58
CA GLU A 59 -8.36 0.87 -1.08
C GLU A 59 -8.37 2.21 -0.34
N ILE A 60 -9.54 2.80 -0.15
CA ILE A 60 -9.71 4.06 0.60
C ILE A 60 -9.31 3.87 2.07
N GLN A 61 -9.90 2.88 2.73
CA GLN A 61 -9.66 2.63 4.16
C GLN A 61 -8.19 2.32 4.46
N ALA A 62 -7.56 1.50 3.64
CA ALA A 62 -6.15 1.18 3.80
C ALA A 62 -5.25 2.40 3.56
N GLY A 63 -5.55 3.21 2.53
CA GLY A 63 -4.81 4.44 2.26
C GLY A 63 -4.88 5.43 3.42
N VAL A 64 -6.07 5.66 3.99
CA VAL A 64 -6.24 6.53 5.16
C VAL A 64 -5.54 5.94 6.38
N ALA A 65 -5.71 4.64 6.66
CA ALA A 65 -5.11 4.00 7.82
C ALA A 65 -3.57 4.06 7.78
N LEU A 66 -2.94 3.82 6.62
CA LEU A 66 -1.50 3.90 6.46
C LEU A 66 -0.95 5.31 6.73
N ARG A 67 -1.66 6.34 6.27
CA ARG A 67 -1.27 7.74 6.51
C ARG A 67 -1.41 8.13 7.98
N VAL A 68 -2.50 7.70 8.64
CA VAL A 68 -2.70 7.92 10.07
C VAL A 68 -1.64 7.19 10.90
N GLU A 69 -1.26 5.96 10.53
CA GLU A 69 -0.14 5.24 11.17
C GLU A 69 1.19 5.99 11.04
N ASN A 70 1.36 6.79 10.00
CA ASN A 70 2.54 7.65 9.80
C ASN A 70 2.42 9.03 10.49
N GLY A 71 1.38 9.27 11.27
CA GLY A 71 1.22 10.47 12.07
C GLY A 71 0.39 11.58 11.42
N GLU A 72 -0.24 11.32 10.27
CA GLU A 72 -1.18 12.30 9.71
C GLU A 72 -2.50 12.29 10.49
N THR A 73 -3.19 13.44 10.50
CA THR A 73 -4.57 13.48 11.01
C THR A 73 -5.50 12.77 10.03
N VAL A 74 -6.60 12.19 10.52
CA VAL A 74 -7.61 11.54 9.65
C VAL A 74 -8.10 12.49 8.56
N LYS A 75 -8.32 13.76 8.90
CA LYS A 75 -8.77 14.79 7.93
C LYS A 75 -7.75 15.00 6.81
N THR A 76 -6.47 15.14 7.14
CA THR A 76 -5.39 15.28 6.15
C THR A 76 -5.26 14.02 5.32
N ALA A 77 -5.24 12.85 5.98
CA ALA A 77 -5.14 11.55 5.32
C ALA A 77 -6.24 11.32 4.28
N LYS A 78 -7.49 11.67 4.57
CA LYS A 78 -8.61 11.59 3.62
C LYS A 78 -8.36 12.43 2.36
N LYS A 79 -7.94 13.69 2.52
CA LYS A 79 -7.65 14.59 1.39
C LYS A 79 -6.53 14.04 0.49
N GLU A 80 -5.46 13.60 1.11
CA GLU A 80 -4.32 13.05 0.38
C GLU A 80 -4.67 11.74 -0.34
N VAL A 81 -5.49 10.88 0.27
CA VAL A 81 -5.96 9.64 -0.35
C VAL A 81 -6.84 9.92 -1.56
N ILE A 82 -7.73 10.94 -1.51
CA ILE A 82 -8.53 11.36 -2.65
C ILE A 82 -7.62 11.77 -3.82
N LYS A 83 -6.64 12.64 -3.55
CA LYS A 83 -5.67 13.08 -4.55
C LYS A 83 -4.89 11.91 -5.15
N ASP A 84 -4.37 11.02 -4.30
CA ASP A 84 -3.60 9.84 -4.72
C ASP A 84 -4.41 8.90 -5.60
N ILE A 85 -5.65 8.60 -5.22
CA ILE A 85 -6.52 7.69 -5.97
C ILE A 85 -6.84 8.28 -7.34
N ILE A 86 -7.23 9.57 -7.41
CA ILE A 86 -7.50 10.24 -8.68
C ILE A 86 -6.26 10.19 -9.57
N THR A 87 -5.09 10.56 -9.05
CA THR A 87 -3.83 10.54 -9.79
C THR A 87 -3.52 9.16 -10.34
N LYS A 88 -3.57 8.13 -9.50
CA LYS A 88 -3.24 6.74 -9.89
C LYS A 88 -4.20 6.19 -10.93
N LYS A 89 -5.51 6.35 -10.73
CA LYS A 89 -6.50 5.85 -11.68
C LYS A 89 -6.35 6.54 -13.03
N THR A 90 -6.12 7.84 -13.03
CA THR A 90 -5.88 8.61 -14.27
C THR A 90 -4.58 8.19 -14.96
N LEU A 91 -3.47 8.05 -14.24
CA LEU A 91 -2.22 7.53 -14.79
C LEU A 91 -2.37 6.14 -15.38
N TYR A 92 -3.13 5.26 -14.73
CA TYR A 92 -3.40 3.93 -15.25
C TYR A 92 -4.23 3.96 -16.54
N VAL A 93 -5.21 4.86 -16.63
CA VAL A 93 -5.96 5.08 -17.89
C VAL A 93 -5.04 5.56 -19.00
N LEU A 94 -4.14 6.51 -18.71
CA LEU A 94 -3.16 7.02 -19.66
C LEU A 94 -2.17 5.93 -20.08
N ALA A 95 -1.67 5.13 -19.14
CA ALA A 95 -0.81 3.98 -19.44
C ALA A 95 -1.48 3.01 -20.41
N LYS A 96 -2.73 2.64 -20.15
CA LYS A 96 -3.50 1.75 -21.05
C LYS A 96 -3.69 2.36 -22.45
N LYS A 97 -4.04 3.64 -22.53
CA LYS A 97 -4.23 4.35 -23.82
C LYS A 97 -2.94 4.43 -24.62
N ASN A 98 -1.79 4.45 -23.95
CA ASN A 98 -0.47 4.49 -24.60
C ASN A 98 0.18 3.10 -24.77
N GLY A 99 -0.60 2.02 -24.59
CA GLY A 99 -0.10 0.66 -24.82
C GLY A 99 0.93 0.18 -23.78
N CYS A 100 1.03 0.85 -22.64
CA CYS A 100 1.92 0.45 -21.55
C CYS A 100 1.34 -0.76 -20.82
N THR A 101 1.50 -1.94 -21.42
CA THR A 101 1.14 -3.23 -20.82
C THR A 101 2.33 -3.86 -20.11
N VAL A 102 2.07 -4.82 -19.23
CA VAL A 102 3.10 -5.58 -18.51
C VAL A 102 2.94 -7.06 -18.86
N SER A 103 3.96 -7.63 -19.49
CA SER A 103 4.02 -9.06 -19.79
C SER A 103 4.28 -9.89 -18.53
N ASP A 104 4.03 -11.21 -18.62
CA ASP A 104 4.33 -12.12 -17.52
C ASP A 104 5.83 -12.14 -17.20
N GLN A 105 6.67 -12.10 -18.22
CA GLN A 105 8.13 -12.03 -18.04
C GLN A 105 8.57 -10.76 -17.30
N GLU A 106 8.04 -9.58 -17.66
CA GLU A 106 8.37 -8.32 -16.99
C GLU A 106 7.93 -8.35 -15.50
N TYR A 107 6.76 -8.93 -15.23
CA TYR A 107 6.29 -9.12 -13.86
C TYR A 107 7.20 -10.07 -13.07
N ASP A 108 7.53 -11.23 -13.63
CA ASP A 108 8.37 -12.23 -12.98
C ASP A 108 9.77 -11.70 -12.67
N ASP A 109 10.38 -10.99 -13.62
CA ASP A 109 11.71 -10.37 -13.44
C ASP A 109 11.67 -9.32 -12.32
N TYR A 110 10.61 -8.51 -12.30
CA TYR A 110 10.42 -7.52 -11.25
C TYR A 110 10.15 -8.15 -9.88
N ALA A 111 9.27 -9.15 -9.81
CA ALA A 111 9.00 -9.87 -8.58
C ALA A 111 10.24 -10.56 -8.02
N LYS A 112 11.07 -11.14 -8.90
CA LYS A 112 12.36 -11.74 -8.53
C LYS A 112 13.34 -10.71 -7.97
N LEU A 113 13.45 -9.55 -8.62
CA LEU A 113 14.29 -8.43 -8.15
C LEU A 113 13.86 -8.01 -6.74
N LEU A 114 12.55 -7.79 -6.52
CA LEU A 114 12.01 -7.42 -5.22
C LEU A 114 12.27 -8.47 -4.15
N LYS A 115 11.98 -9.74 -4.42
CA LYS A 115 12.25 -10.84 -3.50
C LYS A 115 13.73 -10.88 -3.09
N THR A 116 14.63 -10.63 -4.03
CA THR A 116 16.07 -10.55 -3.76
C THR A 116 16.41 -9.40 -2.80
N GLN A 117 15.81 -8.23 -3.00
CA GLN A 117 16.01 -7.07 -2.11
C GLN A 117 15.43 -7.33 -0.72
N MET A 118 14.25 -7.94 -0.64
CA MET A 118 13.55 -8.23 0.61
C MET A 118 14.29 -9.29 1.44
N ASN A 119 14.97 -10.24 0.81
CA ASN A 119 15.70 -11.31 1.47
C ASN A 119 17.10 -10.91 2.00
N LYS A 120 17.52 -9.65 1.81
CA LYS A 120 18.77 -9.16 2.43
C LYS A 120 18.68 -9.27 3.96
N ALA A 121 19.79 -9.65 4.59
CA ALA A 121 19.84 -9.96 6.03
C ALA A 121 19.31 -8.82 6.91
N GLU A 122 19.60 -7.58 6.53
CA GLU A 122 19.15 -6.37 7.24
C GLU A 122 17.64 -6.16 7.20
N ASN A 123 16.93 -6.78 6.25
CA ASN A 123 15.49 -6.58 6.04
C ASN A 123 14.65 -7.73 6.59
N ARG A 124 15.24 -8.90 6.84
CA ARG A 124 14.51 -10.16 7.12
C ARG A 124 13.48 -10.05 8.23
N LYS A 125 13.82 -9.40 9.35
CA LYS A 125 12.88 -9.31 10.48
C LYS A 125 11.65 -8.49 10.10
N GLY A 126 11.84 -7.28 9.58
CA GLY A 126 10.73 -6.40 9.19
C GLY A 126 9.87 -7.02 8.09
N ILE A 127 10.48 -7.65 7.09
CA ILE A 127 9.78 -8.33 6.01
C ILE A 127 8.96 -9.51 6.53
N ARG A 128 9.51 -10.34 7.42
CA ARG A 128 8.78 -11.44 8.04
C ARG A 128 7.58 -10.95 8.84
N ASP A 129 7.77 -9.91 9.65
CA ASP A 129 6.69 -9.32 10.44
C ASP A 129 5.59 -8.73 9.53
N PHE A 130 5.98 -8.08 8.43
CA PHE A 130 5.06 -7.58 7.42
C PHE A 130 4.26 -8.72 6.75
N TYR A 131 4.92 -9.78 6.29
CA TYR A 131 4.25 -10.91 5.70
C TYR A 131 3.31 -11.61 6.69
N ALA A 132 3.71 -11.73 7.96
CA ALA A 132 2.85 -12.30 8.99
C ALA A 132 1.56 -11.47 9.17
N GLY A 133 1.66 -10.14 9.18
CA GLY A 133 0.50 -9.24 9.21
C GLY A 133 -0.36 -9.31 7.96
N PHE A 134 0.25 -9.54 6.81
CA PHE A 134 -0.46 -9.68 5.53
C PHE A 134 -1.22 -11.00 5.40
N GLY A 135 -0.83 -12.04 6.10
CA GLY A 135 -1.36 -13.40 5.98
C GLY A 135 -0.40 -14.38 5.29
N GLY A 136 0.87 -14.01 5.20
CA GLY A 136 1.94 -14.82 4.66
C GLY A 136 2.51 -14.34 3.33
N GLU A 137 3.75 -14.75 3.02
CA GLU A 137 4.45 -14.36 1.80
C GLU A 137 3.69 -14.80 0.53
N SER A 138 3.20 -16.03 0.50
CA SER A 138 2.46 -16.56 -0.65
C SER A 138 1.17 -15.78 -0.90
N ALA A 139 0.44 -15.42 0.17
CA ALA A 139 -0.75 -14.58 0.07
C ALA A 139 -0.42 -13.19 -0.47
N TYR A 140 0.68 -12.59 -0.01
CA TYR A 140 1.15 -11.29 -0.51
C TYR A 140 1.36 -11.31 -2.03
N TRP A 141 2.22 -12.20 -2.53
CA TRP A 141 2.56 -12.23 -3.96
C TRP A 141 1.35 -12.55 -4.85
N LYS A 142 0.48 -13.46 -4.40
CA LYS A 142 -0.74 -13.79 -5.13
C LYS A 142 -1.74 -12.62 -5.20
N ASN A 143 -1.93 -11.94 -4.08
CA ASN A 143 -2.96 -10.90 -3.98
C ASN A 143 -2.47 -9.54 -4.52
N MET A 144 -1.16 -9.28 -4.43
CA MET A 144 -0.56 -8.02 -4.89
C MET A 144 -0.23 -8.01 -6.39
N GLU A 145 -0.21 -9.14 -7.07
CA GLU A 145 0.11 -9.20 -8.51
C GLU A 145 -0.67 -8.19 -9.35
N PRO A 146 -2.02 -8.09 -9.26
CA PRO A 146 -2.76 -7.11 -10.05
C PRO A 146 -2.35 -5.66 -9.76
N VAL A 147 -2.06 -5.33 -8.50
CA VAL A 147 -1.63 -4.00 -8.08
C VAL A 147 -0.23 -3.70 -8.61
N ILE A 148 0.69 -4.65 -8.49
CA ILE A 148 2.06 -4.53 -9.00
C ILE A 148 2.06 -4.32 -10.52
N ARG A 149 1.27 -5.10 -11.26
CA ARG A 149 1.14 -4.93 -12.72
C ARG A 149 0.59 -3.55 -13.10
N GLN A 150 -0.41 -3.03 -12.39
CA GLN A 150 -0.90 -1.66 -12.61
C GLN A 150 0.20 -0.62 -12.39
N ASN A 151 0.93 -0.75 -11.29
CA ASN A 151 2.00 0.19 -10.96
C ASN A 151 3.17 0.12 -11.95
N LEU A 152 3.52 -1.06 -12.43
CA LEU A 152 4.52 -1.23 -13.51
C LEU A 152 4.05 -0.59 -14.82
N ALA A 153 2.77 -0.75 -15.19
CA ALA A 153 2.22 -0.08 -16.37
C ALA A 153 2.28 1.44 -16.25
N VAL A 154 1.89 1.98 -15.07
CA VAL A 154 2.00 3.41 -14.77
C VAL A 154 3.46 3.87 -14.82
N ARG A 155 4.39 3.08 -14.27
CA ARG A 155 5.82 3.40 -14.31
C ARG A 155 6.34 3.46 -15.74
N LYS A 156 6.01 2.49 -16.59
CA LYS A 156 6.37 2.51 -18.02
C LYS A 156 5.84 3.76 -18.72
N TYR A 157 4.62 4.19 -18.40
CA TYR A 157 4.06 5.42 -18.93
C TYR A 157 4.85 6.64 -18.47
N ILE A 158 5.07 6.79 -17.18
CA ILE A 158 5.87 7.91 -16.63
C ILE A 158 7.26 7.94 -17.27
N ASP A 159 7.96 6.81 -17.31
CA ASP A 159 9.30 6.71 -17.90
C ASP A 159 9.31 7.11 -19.39
N SER A 160 8.22 6.84 -20.13
CA SER A 160 8.09 7.28 -21.52
C SER A 160 7.90 8.79 -21.67
N GLN A 161 7.47 9.49 -20.63
CA GLN A 161 7.24 10.94 -20.64
C GLN A 161 8.40 11.75 -20.04
N THR A 162 9.29 11.12 -19.26
CA THR A 162 10.37 11.81 -18.52
C THR A 162 11.46 12.47 -19.39
N GLY A 163 11.42 12.28 -20.69
CA GLY A 163 12.25 13.04 -21.64
C GLY A 163 11.83 14.51 -21.82
N THR A 164 10.61 14.87 -21.44
CA THR A 164 10.00 16.20 -21.63
C THR A 164 9.46 16.82 -20.35
N GLN A 165 9.16 16.02 -19.33
CA GLN A 165 8.54 16.44 -18.07
C GLN A 165 9.17 15.69 -16.89
N THR A 166 9.10 16.28 -15.69
CA THR A 166 9.44 15.59 -14.44
C THR A 166 8.31 14.65 -14.01
N GLU A 167 8.62 13.68 -13.17
CA GLU A 167 7.61 12.76 -12.62
C GLU A 167 6.52 13.50 -11.83
N GLU A 168 6.89 14.56 -11.11
CA GLU A 168 5.99 15.41 -10.35
C GLU A 168 5.01 16.17 -11.26
N GLU A 169 5.51 16.72 -12.36
CA GLU A 169 4.67 17.39 -13.37
C GLU A 169 3.68 16.43 -14.01
N ILE A 170 4.12 15.23 -14.39
CA ILE A 170 3.26 14.18 -14.94
C ILE A 170 2.15 13.79 -13.96
N LYS A 171 2.49 13.61 -12.68
CA LYS A 171 1.51 13.29 -11.63
C LYS A 171 0.54 14.44 -11.38
N GLN A 172 1.03 15.67 -11.37
CA GLN A 172 0.19 16.85 -11.16
C GLN A 172 -0.79 17.02 -12.32
N GLU A 173 -0.36 16.90 -13.56
CA GLU A 173 -1.23 16.97 -14.74
C GLU A 173 -2.28 15.84 -14.74
N ALA A 174 -1.88 14.61 -14.34
CA ALA A 174 -2.79 13.50 -14.21
C ALA A 174 -3.85 13.76 -13.13
N TYR A 175 -3.46 14.34 -11.99
CA TYR A 175 -4.41 14.74 -10.96
C TYR A 175 -5.38 15.81 -11.47
N GLU A 176 -4.90 16.89 -12.07
CA GLU A 176 -5.73 17.99 -12.54
C GLU A 176 -6.72 17.53 -13.63
N SER A 177 -6.24 16.70 -14.55
CA SER A 177 -7.10 16.11 -15.59
C SER A 177 -8.13 15.16 -14.99
N GLY A 178 -7.73 14.32 -14.05
CA GLY A 178 -8.60 13.35 -13.38
C GLY A 178 -9.65 14.05 -12.50
N ALA A 179 -9.25 15.07 -11.76
CA ALA A 179 -10.14 15.86 -10.91
C ALA A 179 -11.24 16.56 -11.71
N LYS A 180 -10.90 17.11 -12.89
CA LYS A 180 -11.89 17.71 -13.80
C LYS A 180 -12.93 16.73 -14.33
N GLN A 181 -12.60 15.45 -14.38
CA GLN A 181 -13.46 14.37 -14.89
C GLN A 181 -14.15 13.58 -13.76
N THR A 182 -13.91 13.94 -12.51
CA THR A 182 -14.44 13.30 -11.31
C THR A 182 -15.42 14.25 -10.63
N ASP A 183 -16.58 13.72 -10.23
CA ASP A 183 -17.46 14.43 -9.29
C ASP A 183 -16.79 14.39 -7.91
N LEU A 184 -16.05 15.46 -7.60
CA LEU A 184 -15.25 15.55 -6.38
C LEU A 184 -16.13 15.51 -5.12
N ASP A 185 -17.26 16.23 -5.13
CA ASP A 185 -18.16 16.29 -3.97
C ASP A 185 -18.73 14.90 -3.68
N ALA A 186 -19.15 14.17 -4.71
CA ALA A 186 -19.65 12.81 -4.57
C ALA A 186 -18.52 11.86 -4.12
N PHE A 187 -17.30 12.01 -4.61
CA PHE A 187 -16.18 11.16 -4.20
C PHE A 187 -15.72 11.47 -2.76
N GLU A 188 -15.67 12.73 -2.37
CA GLU A 188 -15.40 13.15 -0.99
C GLU A 188 -16.43 12.54 -0.02
N GLN A 189 -17.72 12.58 -0.37
CA GLN A 189 -18.77 11.97 0.45
C GLN A 189 -18.55 10.45 0.60
N VAL A 190 -18.22 9.75 -0.49
CA VAL A 190 -17.90 8.31 -0.43
C VAL A 190 -16.72 8.05 0.51
N VAL A 191 -15.67 8.88 0.48
CA VAL A 191 -14.51 8.73 1.37
C VAL A 191 -14.89 8.99 2.83
N GLU A 192 -15.74 9.99 3.10
CA GLU A 192 -16.28 10.23 4.46
C GLU A 192 -17.05 9.01 4.97
N ASP A 193 -17.98 8.49 4.18
CA ASP A 193 -18.85 7.37 4.57
C ASP A 193 -18.03 6.10 4.86
N VAL A 194 -17.09 5.73 3.98
CA VAL A 194 -16.30 4.49 4.16
C VAL A 194 -15.23 4.61 5.26
N CYS A 195 -14.89 5.82 5.67
CA CYS A 195 -13.93 6.07 6.74
C CYS A 195 -14.58 6.39 8.09
N GLU A 196 -15.90 6.35 8.21
CA GLU A 196 -16.60 6.61 9.48
C GLU A 196 -16.07 5.70 10.60
N GLU A 197 -15.86 4.41 10.31
CA GLU A 197 -15.37 3.41 11.26
C GLU A 197 -13.85 3.26 11.31
N ILE A 198 -13.08 4.13 10.65
CA ILE A 198 -11.63 3.96 10.55
C ILE A 198 -10.93 3.98 11.92
N GLY A 199 -11.46 4.76 12.88
CA GLY A 199 -10.95 4.83 14.23
C GLY A 199 -11.08 3.50 14.98
N ASP A 200 -12.18 2.80 14.83
CA ASP A 200 -12.44 1.50 15.45
C ASP A 200 -11.61 0.41 14.77
N TYR A 201 -11.43 0.48 13.47
CA TYR A 201 -10.50 -0.38 12.74
C TYR A 201 -9.06 -0.25 13.27
N LEU A 202 -8.56 0.97 13.44
CA LEU A 202 -7.21 1.20 13.95
C LEU A 202 -7.03 0.70 15.39
N LYS A 203 -8.05 0.86 16.25
CA LYS A 203 -8.05 0.28 17.60
C LYS A 203 -8.00 -1.26 17.57
N THR A 204 -8.70 -1.89 16.62
CA THR A 204 -8.67 -3.35 16.43
C THR A 204 -7.28 -3.83 16.05
N LEU A 205 -6.58 -3.10 15.18
CA LEU A 205 -5.19 -3.40 14.81
C LEU A 205 -4.23 -3.29 16.01
N GLN A 206 -4.40 -2.28 16.86
CA GLN A 206 -3.59 -2.13 18.09
C GLN A 206 -3.72 -3.33 19.02
N LYS A 207 -4.94 -3.83 19.21
CA LYS A 207 -5.19 -5.03 20.03
C LYS A 207 -4.55 -6.29 19.43
N SER A 208 -4.60 -6.45 18.11
CA SER A 208 -3.98 -7.59 17.41
C SER A 208 -2.47 -7.59 17.55
N ASP A 209 -1.84 -6.42 17.47
CA ASP A 209 -0.39 -6.26 17.64
C ASP A 209 0.04 -6.61 19.09
N ALA A 210 -0.72 -6.14 20.08
CA ALA A 210 -0.47 -6.47 21.48
C ALA A 210 -0.54 -7.99 21.75
N SER A 211 -1.48 -8.71 21.12
CA SER A 211 -1.59 -10.15 21.27
C SER A 211 -0.40 -10.92 20.68
N VAL A 212 0.16 -10.47 19.57
CA VAL A 212 1.36 -11.09 18.96
C VAL A 212 2.58 -10.92 19.86
N TYR A 213 2.75 -9.77 20.50
CA TYR A 213 3.84 -9.55 21.45
C TYR A 213 3.67 -10.39 22.73
N TYR A 214 2.44 -10.60 23.17
CA TYR A 214 2.16 -11.43 24.35
C TYR A 214 2.52 -12.89 24.11
N PHE A 215 2.16 -13.46 22.97
CA PHE A 215 2.56 -14.84 22.61
C PHE A 215 4.07 -14.99 22.42
N ALA A 216 4.73 -14.01 21.80
CA ALA A 216 6.18 -14.04 21.62
C ALA A 216 6.96 -13.94 22.93
N SER A 217 6.44 -13.24 23.94
CA SER A 217 7.04 -13.18 25.28
C SER A 217 6.80 -14.44 26.11
N SER A 218 5.60 -15.05 26.03
CA SER A 218 5.29 -16.30 26.71
C SER A 218 6.12 -17.49 26.21
N ASP A 219 6.45 -17.54 24.93
CA ASP A 219 7.33 -18.58 24.38
C ASP A 219 8.79 -18.42 24.85
N LYS A 220 9.25 -17.19 25.15
CA LYS A 220 10.58 -16.96 25.74
C LYS A 220 10.66 -17.43 27.19
N GLU A 221 9.61 -17.23 27.97
CA GLU A 221 9.57 -17.70 29.38
C GLU A 221 9.53 -19.23 29.46
N ARG A 222 8.82 -19.93 28.56
CA ARG A 222 8.81 -21.41 28.51
C ARG A 222 10.15 -22.04 28.17
N VAL A 223 10.98 -21.38 27.37
CA VAL A 223 12.32 -21.89 26.99
C VAL A 223 13.32 -21.75 28.14
N THR A 224 13.13 -20.78 29.04
CA THR A 224 13.98 -20.55 30.22
C THR A 224 13.65 -21.49 31.40
N GLU A 225 12.41 -22.01 31.51
CA GLU A 225 12.00 -22.93 32.56
C GLU A 225 12.32 -24.42 32.24
N SER A 226 12.60 -24.77 30.97
CA SER A 226 12.93 -26.16 30.57
C SER A 226 14.42 -26.47 30.53
N GLY A 227 15.30 -25.56 30.96
CA GLY A 227 16.76 -25.68 30.96
C GLY A 227 17.41 -25.67 32.34
N GLY A 228 16.70 -26.16 33.38
CA GLY A 228 17.22 -26.31 34.73
C GLY A 228 17.32 -27.80 35.11
#